data_ab3097bd3ac8bee67de4597742de0be8
#
_entry.id   ab3097bd3ac8bee67de4597742de0be8
#
_cell.length_a   1.000
_cell.length_b   1.000
_cell.length_c   1.000
_cell.angle_alpha   90.00
_cell.angle_beta   90.00
_cell.angle_gamma   90.00
#
_symmetry.space_group_name_H-M   'P 1'
#
loop_
_entity.id
_entity.type
_entity.pdbx_description
1 polymer ?
#
loop_
_entity_poly.entity_id
_entity_poly.type
_entity_poly.pdbx_seq_one_letter_code
_entity_poly.pdbx_strand_id
1 'polypeptide(L)'
;MAQKTAPDSTRRSERSRRAIYDAALALVTEVGYAKLTIEAIAARAGVGKQTIYRWWTSKGAVLLDAFLDLGEQAARAASEGAGRTDIQTEIPNTGDLEADLKHVLRATVDEFNDAKYDAPYRALAAEGLLNPELGAEFVEKLLEPQLQLYVTRVEQAREAGQVAPGIDPRIALELWSSPLAQRWLMRSGPLTHDYADKLVEYALYGIAPRPGTP
;
A
#
# COMPACT_ATOMS: atom_id res chain seq x y z
N MET A 1 -4.56 16.17 -50.36
CA MET A 1 -4.53 14.77 -49.86
C MET A 1 -4.17 14.82 -48.41
N ALA A 2 -5.13 14.57 -47.48
CA ALA A 2 -4.88 14.57 -46.03
C ALA A 2 -4.24 13.24 -45.65
N GLN A 3 -3.02 13.29 -45.09
CA GLN A 3 -2.31 12.16 -44.53
C GLN A 3 -3.11 11.66 -43.32
N LYS A 4 -3.70 10.49 -43.41
CA LYS A 4 -4.29 9.73 -42.31
C LYS A 4 -3.16 9.28 -41.40
N THR A 5 -2.90 10.04 -40.32
CA THR A 5 -1.96 9.62 -39.26
C THR A 5 -2.44 8.29 -38.71
N ALA A 6 -1.60 7.26 -38.76
CA ALA A 6 -1.87 5.95 -38.17
C ALA A 6 -2.17 6.14 -36.67
N PRO A 7 -3.18 5.43 -36.11
CA PRO A 7 -3.46 5.55 -34.67
C PRO A 7 -2.23 5.14 -33.89
N ASP A 8 -1.77 6.01 -33.00
CA ASP A 8 -0.63 5.79 -32.12
C ASP A 8 -0.88 4.50 -31.30
N SER A 9 -0.12 3.46 -31.62
CA SER A 9 -0.24 2.12 -30.99
C SER A 9 0.04 2.20 -29.49
N THR A 10 0.89 3.13 -29.07
CA THR A 10 1.26 3.39 -27.67
C THR A 10 0.06 3.92 -26.90
N ARG A 11 -0.65 4.93 -27.41
CA ARG A 11 -1.85 5.48 -26.78
C ARG A 11 -2.98 4.44 -26.65
N ARG A 12 -3.14 3.57 -27.65
CA ARG A 12 -4.13 2.49 -27.58
C ARG A 12 -3.74 1.47 -26.52
N SER A 13 -2.47 1.15 -26.40
CA SER A 13 -1.92 0.24 -25.39
C SER A 13 -2.12 0.77 -23.97
N GLU A 14 -1.78 2.03 -23.72
CA GLU A 14 -1.97 2.70 -22.42
C GLU A 14 -3.46 2.76 -22.01
N ARG A 15 -4.33 3.14 -22.96
CA ARG A 15 -5.78 3.16 -22.72
C ARG A 15 -6.32 1.78 -22.36
N SER A 16 -5.86 0.73 -23.06
CA SER A 16 -6.28 -0.64 -22.76
C SER A 16 -5.77 -1.09 -21.40
N ARG A 17 -4.52 -0.76 -21.04
CA ARG A 17 -3.95 -1.06 -19.73
C ARG A 17 -4.72 -0.39 -18.60
N ARG A 18 -5.05 0.89 -18.74
CA ARG A 18 -5.88 1.62 -17.79
C ARG A 18 -7.24 0.97 -17.59
N ALA A 19 -7.95 0.65 -18.68
CA ALA A 19 -9.25 0.00 -18.61
C ALA A 19 -9.19 -1.38 -17.92
N ILE A 20 -8.09 -2.13 -18.09
CA ILE A 20 -7.86 -3.41 -17.42
C ILE A 20 -7.65 -3.19 -15.91
N TYR A 21 -6.87 -2.19 -15.51
CA TYR A 21 -6.64 -1.86 -14.11
C TYR A 21 -7.93 -1.44 -13.40
N ASP A 22 -8.67 -0.50 -13.98
CA ASP A 22 -9.94 -0.02 -13.44
C ASP A 22 -10.94 -1.17 -13.29
N ALA A 23 -10.98 -2.08 -14.28
CA ALA A 23 -11.84 -3.27 -14.24
C ALA A 23 -11.42 -4.25 -13.12
N ALA A 24 -10.13 -4.49 -12.94
CA ALA A 24 -9.63 -5.41 -11.92
C ALA A 24 -9.90 -4.89 -10.50
N LEU A 25 -9.63 -3.61 -10.25
CA LEU A 25 -9.87 -2.95 -8.95
C LEU A 25 -11.37 -2.91 -8.62
N ALA A 26 -12.23 -2.55 -9.58
CA ALA A 26 -13.66 -2.54 -9.38
C ALA A 26 -14.21 -3.95 -9.09
N LEU A 27 -13.80 -4.95 -9.87
CA LEU A 27 -14.27 -6.33 -9.70
C LEU A 27 -13.82 -6.94 -8.36
N VAL A 28 -12.57 -6.73 -7.93
CA VAL A 28 -12.12 -7.28 -6.65
C VAL A 28 -12.91 -6.70 -5.48
N THR A 29 -13.29 -5.43 -5.55
CA THR A 29 -14.13 -4.77 -4.56
C THR A 29 -15.56 -5.29 -4.58
N GLU A 30 -16.15 -5.52 -5.76
CA GLU A 30 -17.53 -5.94 -5.93
C GLU A 30 -17.76 -7.43 -5.59
N VAL A 31 -16.88 -8.32 -6.05
CA VAL A 31 -17.11 -9.77 -5.98
C VAL A 31 -16.04 -10.54 -5.19
N GLY A 32 -14.97 -9.87 -4.77
CA GLY A 32 -13.83 -10.47 -4.08
C GLY A 32 -12.88 -11.23 -5.00
N TYR A 33 -11.67 -11.52 -4.52
CA TYR A 33 -10.61 -12.16 -5.30
C TYR A 33 -10.97 -13.56 -5.79
N ALA A 34 -11.67 -14.34 -4.98
CA ALA A 34 -12.06 -15.71 -5.34
C ALA A 34 -12.90 -15.78 -6.62
N LYS A 35 -13.77 -14.78 -6.83
CA LYS A 35 -14.63 -14.68 -8.02
C LYS A 35 -14.05 -13.82 -9.13
N LEU A 36 -12.91 -13.16 -8.90
CA LEU A 36 -12.19 -12.42 -9.92
C LEU A 36 -11.64 -13.39 -10.97
N THR A 37 -11.89 -13.12 -12.26
CA THR A 37 -11.38 -13.93 -13.38
C THR A 37 -10.84 -13.02 -14.49
N ILE A 38 -9.90 -13.55 -15.29
CA ILE A 38 -9.40 -12.83 -16.47
C ILE A 38 -10.54 -12.55 -17.46
N GLU A 39 -11.51 -13.45 -17.57
CA GLU A 39 -12.70 -13.29 -18.42
C GLU A 39 -13.55 -12.09 -17.99
N ALA A 40 -13.81 -11.97 -16.69
CA ALA A 40 -14.59 -10.86 -16.15
C ALA A 40 -13.84 -9.52 -16.32
N ILE A 41 -12.52 -9.51 -16.08
CA ILE A 41 -11.69 -8.32 -16.30
C ILE A 41 -11.71 -7.92 -17.77
N ALA A 42 -11.50 -8.86 -18.68
CA ALA A 42 -11.50 -8.61 -20.13
C ALA A 42 -12.86 -8.06 -20.63
N ALA A 43 -13.94 -8.68 -20.18
CA ALA A 43 -15.30 -8.26 -20.54
C ALA A 43 -15.60 -6.83 -20.04
N ARG A 44 -15.27 -6.51 -18.79
CA ARG A 44 -15.48 -5.18 -18.22
C ARG A 44 -14.58 -4.12 -18.87
N ALA A 45 -13.33 -4.46 -19.16
CA ALA A 45 -12.38 -3.57 -19.81
C ALA A 45 -12.63 -3.37 -21.33
N GLY A 46 -13.53 -4.15 -21.92
CA GLY A 46 -13.81 -4.11 -23.35
C GLY A 46 -12.64 -4.58 -24.22
N VAL A 47 -11.82 -5.53 -23.72
CA VAL A 47 -10.67 -6.09 -24.43
C VAL A 47 -10.77 -7.61 -24.58
N GLY A 48 -9.98 -8.16 -25.52
CA GLY A 48 -9.86 -9.62 -25.61
C GLY A 48 -8.94 -10.19 -24.54
N LYS A 49 -9.21 -11.42 -24.04
CA LYS A 49 -8.35 -12.13 -23.07
C LYS A 49 -6.87 -12.18 -23.52
N GLN A 50 -6.62 -12.35 -24.83
CA GLN A 50 -5.27 -12.38 -25.39
C GLN A 50 -4.50 -11.07 -25.14
N THR A 51 -5.22 -9.94 -25.02
CA THR A 51 -4.62 -8.65 -24.67
C THR A 51 -4.10 -8.67 -23.25
N ILE A 52 -4.81 -9.28 -22.32
CA ILE A 52 -4.38 -9.42 -20.93
C ILE A 52 -3.22 -10.40 -20.83
N TYR A 53 -3.35 -11.61 -21.37
CA TYR A 53 -2.30 -12.64 -21.30
C TYR A 53 -0.99 -12.26 -21.97
N ARG A 54 -1.00 -11.27 -22.87
CA ARG A 54 0.25 -10.73 -23.45
C ARG A 54 1.11 -10.00 -22.42
N TRP A 55 0.51 -9.50 -21.32
CA TRP A 55 1.16 -8.63 -20.34
C TRP A 55 1.24 -9.26 -18.96
N TRP A 56 0.27 -10.08 -18.61
CA TRP A 56 0.16 -10.69 -17.27
C TRP A 56 -0.13 -12.18 -17.36
N THR A 57 0.56 -12.93 -16.51
CA THR A 57 0.43 -14.39 -16.43
C THR A 57 -0.79 -14.84 -15.62
N SER A 58 -1.29 -13.98 -14.72
CA SER A 58 -2.37 -14.32 -13.79
C SER A 58 -3.25 -13.09 -13.44
N LYS A 59 -4.42 -13.36 -12.88
CA LYS A 59 -5.28 -12.30 -12.32
C LYS A 59 -4.63 -11.57 -11.14
N GLY A 60 -3.78 -12.26 -10.38
CA GLY A 60 -3.01 -11.68 -9.28
C GLY A 60 -1.99 -10.67 -9.77
N ALA A 61 -1.26 -11.00 -10.86
CA ALA A 61 -0.33 -10.06 -11.48
C ALA A 61 -1.04 -8.81 -12.02
N VAL A 62 -2.22 -8.97 -12.65
CA VAL A 62 -3.04 -7.82 -13.07
C VAL A 62 -3.42 -6.95 -11.89
N LEU A 63 -3.88 -7.57 -10.79
CA LEU A 63 -4.34 -6.84 -9.60
C LEU A 63 -3.19 -6.13 -8.90
N LEU A 64 -2.01 -6.74 -8.83
CA LEU A 64 -0.82 -6.13 -8.24
C LEU A 64 -0.40 -4.89 -9.01
N ASP A 65 -0.25 -5.01 -10.33
CA ASP A 65 0.09 -3.87 -11.18
C ASP A 65 -0.97 -2.76 -11.13
N ALA A 66 -2.26 -3.13 -11.10
CA ALA A 66 -3.35 -2.17 -10.96
C ALA A 66 -3.31 -1.44 -9.62
N PHE A 67 -2.95 -2.13 -8.55
CA PHE A 67 -2.84 -1.52 -7.21
C PHE A 67 -1.61 -0.60 -7.10
N LEU A 68 -0.47 -0.98 -7.67
CA LEU A 68 0.71 -0.13 -7.75
C LEU A 68 0.43 1.17 -8.53
N ASP A 69 -0.24 1.05 -9.68
CA ASP A 69 -0.65 2.20 -10.49
C ASP A 69 -1.66 3.11 -9.75
N LEU A 70 -2.56 2.53 -8.94
CA LEU A 70 -3.47 3.29 -8.08
C LEU A 70 -2.68 4.16 -7.08
N GLY A 71 -1.65 3.57 -6.47
CA GLY A 71 -0.74 4.28 -5.56
C GLY A 71 0.02 5.41 -6.25
N GLU A 72 0.58 5.15 -7.43
CA GLU A 72 1.27 6.19 -8.19
C GLU A 72 0.36 7.36 -8.58
N GLN A 73 -0.91 7.08 -8.92
CA GLN A 73 -1.88 8.13 -9.22
C GLN A 73 -2.19 8.99 -7.99
N ALA A 74 -2.39 8.35 -6.83
CA ALA A 74 -2.64 9.07 -5.60
C ALA A 74 -1.45 9.97 -5.22
N ALA A 75 -0.22 9.45 -5.35
CA ALA A 75 1.00 10.22 -5.10
C ALA A 75 1.15 11.43 -6.05
N ARG A 76 0.82 11.26 -7.34
CA ARG A 76 0.82 12.36 -8.32
C ARG A 76 -0.23 13.41 -7.99
N ALA A 77 -1.45 12.99 -7.66
CA ALA A 77 -2.53 13.91 -7.28
C ALA A 77 -2.20 14.68 -6.00
N ALA A 78 -1.52 14.07 -5.04
CA ALA A 78 -1.04 14.72 -3.83
C ALA A 78 0.03 15.78 -4.12
N SER A 79 0.95 15.52 -5.06
CA SER A 79 1.99 16.48 -5.45
C SER A 79 1.46 17.66 -6.29
N GLU A 80 0.35 17.47 -7.03
CA GLU A 80 -0.28 18.52 -7.84
C GLU A 80 -1.28 19.38 -7.05
N GLY A 81 -1.85 18.85 -5.97
CA GLY A 81 -2.83 19.52 -5.11
C GLY A 81 -2.30 19.63 -3.69
N ALA A 82 -1.63 20.73 -3.35
CA ALA A 82 -1.14 20.98 -2.01
C ALA A 82 -2.21 20.74 -0.93
N GLY A 83 -2.27 19.54 -0.33
CA GLY A 83 -3.17 19.29 0.77
C GLY A 83 -3.39 17.87 1.26
N ARG A 84 -3.06 16.81 0.51
CA ARG A 84 -3.20 15.42 1.00
C ARG A 84 -1.96 14.61 0.69
N THR A 85 -1.25 14.25 1.73
CA THR A 85 -0.12 13.30 1.72
C THR A 85 -0.68 11.88 1.82
N ASP A 86 -1.39 11.44 0.79
CA ASP A 86 -1.93 10.08 0.76
C ASP A 86 -1.03 9.24 -0.16
N ILE A 87 -0.38 8.29 0.36
CA ILE A 87 0.69 7.44 -0.15
C ILE A 87 2.02 8.17 -0.17
N GLN A 88 2.68 8.01 0.93
CA GLN A 88 3.86 8.76 1.29
C GLN A 88 5.06 8.28 0.49
N THR A 89 5.67 9.19 -0.22
CA THR A 89 7.03 9.03 -0.74
C THR A 89 8.07 9.26 0.36
N GLU A 90 7.67 9.90 1.45
CA GLU A 90 8.51 10.16 2.62
C GLU A 90 7.66 10.22 3.89
N ILE A 91 8.22 9.72 5.01
CA ILE A 91 7.66 9.98 6.33
C ILE A 91 8.14 11.37 6.78
N PRO A 92 7.26 12.23 7.31
CA PRO A 92 7.67 13.53 7.82
C PRO A 92 8.83 13.43 8.82
N ASN A 93 9.75 14.38 8.76
CA ASN A 93 10.81 14.54 9.74
C ASN A 93 10.73 15.93 10.36
N THR A 94 9.77 16.11 11.26
CA THR A 94 9.51 17.39 11.93
C THR A 94 10.44 17.64 13.11
N GLY A 95 11.24 16.64 13.50
CA GLY A 95 12.03 16.64 14.73
C GLY A 95 11.28 16.02 15.91
N ASP A 96 10.06 15.55 15.72
CA ASP A 96 9.26 14.82 16.69
C ASP A 96 8.88 13.46 16.11
N LEU A 97 9.64 12.42 16.47
CA LEU A 97 9.44 11.06 15.95
C LEU A 97 8.05 10.52 16.29
N GLU A 98 7.56 10.78 17.50
CA GLU A 98 6.25 10.29 17.92
C GLU A 98 5.13 10.90 17.07
N ALA A 99 5.16 12.21 16.90
CA ALA A 99 4.16 12.91 16.09
C ALA A 99 4.20 12.44 14.63
N ASP A 100 5.40 12.27 14.07
CA ASP A 100 5.60 11.81 12.69
C ASP A 100 5.06 10.39 12.49
N LEU A 101 5.39 9.45 13.39
CA LEU A 101 4.90 8.08 13.31
C LEU A 101 3.38 7.99 13.51
N LYS A 102 2.81 8.73 14.47
CA LYS A 102 1.35 8.80 14.67
C LYS A 102 0.65 9.33 13.42
N HIS A 103 1.19 10.37 12.80
CA HIS A 103 0.63 10.93 11.57
C HIS A 103 0.53 9.86 10.47
N VAL A 104 1.61 9.14 10.23
CA VAL A 104 1.68 8.11 9.17
C VAL A 104 0.79 6.91 9.48
N LEU A 105 0.78 6.42 10.73
CA LEU A 105 -0.07 5.28 11.09
C LEU A 105 -1.56 5.62 11.02
N ARG A 106 -1.96 6.86 11.36
CA ARG A 106 -3.34 7.32 11.17
C ARG A 106 -3.72 7.33 9.69
N ALA A 107 -2.85 7.83 8.81
CA ALA A 107 -3.07 7.77 7.36
C ALA A 107 -3.20 6.33 6.87
N THR A 108 -2.36 5.39 7.35
CA THR A 108 -2.48 3.96 7.04
C THR A 108 -3.82 3.37 7.53
N VAL A 109 -4.29 3.79 8.71
CA VAL A 109 -5.63 3.40 9.21
C VAL A 109 -6.73 3.90 8.28
N ASP A 110 -6.64 5.14 7.80
CA ASP A 110 -7.62 5.71 6.87
C ASP A 110 -7.63 4.96 5.54
N GLU A 111 -6.46 4.62 4.99
CA GLU A 111 -6.33 3.78 3.80
C GLU A 111 -6.93 2.38 4.00
N PHE A 112 -6.63 1.72 5.11
CA PHE A 112 -7.16 0.40 5.42
C PHE A 112 -8.67 0.38 5.70
N ASN A 113 -9.27 1.52 6.02
CA ASN A 113 -10.70 1.70 6.17
C ASN A 113 -11.40 2.15 4.87
N ASP A 114 -10.66 2.57 3.85
CA ASP A 114 -11.21 2.91 2.53
C ASP A 114 -11.31 1.65 1.66
N ALA A 115 -12.53 1.31 1.24
CA ALA A 115 -12.79 0.14 0.39
C ALA A 115 -12.00 0.11 -0.92
N LYS A 116 -11.60 1.29 -1.42
CA LYS A 116 -10.78 1.43 -2.63
C LYS A 116 -9.40 0.79 -2.47
N TYR A 117 -8.82 0.88 -1.27
CA TYR A 117 -7.51 0.34 -0.94
C TYR A 117 -7.62 -1.00 -0.20
N ASP A 118 -8.55 -1.14 0.76
CA ASP A 118 -8.72 -2.34 1.59
C ASP A 118 -8.92 -3.61 0.77
N ALA A 119 -9.89 -3.61 -0.15
CA ALA A 119 -10.26 -4.81 -0.87
C ALA A 119 -9.12 -5.37 -1.77
N PRO A 120 -8.47 -4.57 -2.64
CA PRO A 120 -7.36 -5.07 -3.46
C PRO A 120 -6.12 -5.41 -2.64
N TYR A 121 -5.73 -4.59 -1.66
CA TYR A 121 -4.55 -4.84 -0.84
C TYR A 121 -4.71 -6.12 -0.01
N ARG A 122 -5.85 -6.30 0.64
CA ARG A 122 -6.17 -7.51 1.40
C ARG A 122 -6.20 -8.76 0.51
N ALA A 123 -6.75 -8.64 -0.69
CA ALA A 123 -6.78 -9.74 -1.66
C ALA A 123 -5.36 -10.17 -2.06
N LEU A 124 -4.48 -9.21 -2.33
CA LEU A 124 -3.07 -9.46 -2.66
C LEU A 124 -2.31 -10.06 -1.49
N ALA A 125 -2.46 -9.52 -0.28
CA ALA A 125 -1.82 -10.03 0.92
C ALA A 125 -2.25 -11.47 1.22
N ALA A 126 -3.55 -11.78 1.17
CA ALA A 126 -4.08 -13.12 1.42
C ALA A 126 -3.66 -14.12 0.35
N GLU A 127 -3.71 -13.74 -0.93
CA GLU A 127 -3.30 -14.61 -2.03
C GLU A 127 -1.79 -14.84 -2.03
N GLY A 128 -0.99 -13.84 -1.67
CA GLY A 128 0.46 -13.96 -1.55
C GLY A 128 0.91 -15.00 -0.52
N LEU A 129 0.09 -15.30 0.49
CA LEU A 129 0.34 -16.39 1.44
C LEU A 129 0.20 -17.78 0.80
N LEU A 130 -0.63 -17.92 -0.23
CA LEU A 130 -0.95 -19.18 -0.91
C LEU A 130 -0.17 -19.36 -2.21
N ASN A 131 0.23 -18.27 -2.84
CA ASN A 131 0.98 -18.23 -4.08
C ASN A 131 2.35 -17.57 -3.85
N PRO A 132 3.45 -18.37 -3.75
CA PRO A 132 4.78 -17.85 -3.43
C PRO A 132 5.33 -16.84 -4.44
N GLU A 133 5.01 -16.98 -5.74
CA GLU A 133 5.48 -16.04 -6.77
C GLU A 133 4.81 -14.67 -6.58
N LEU A 134 3.48 -14.64 -6.43
CA LEU A 134 2.74 -13.41 -6.15
C LEU A 134 3.14 -12.80 -4.82
N GLY A 135 3.38 -13.64 -3.80
CA GLY A 135 3.85 -13.19 -2.48
C GLY A 135 5.20 -12.50 -2.56
N ALA A 136 6.16 -13.07 -3.30
CA ALA A 136 7.46 -12.44 -3.51
C ALA A 136 7.35 -11.11 -4.25
N GLU A 137 6.56 -11.05 -5.32
CA GLU A 137 6.32 -9.80 -6.05
C GLU A 137 5.60 -8.74 -5.20
N PHE A 138 4.61 -9.15 -4.38
CA PHE A 138 3.91 -8.26 -3.46
C PHE A 138 4.89 -7.66 -2.42
N VAL A 139 5.76 -8.48 -1.84
CA VAL A 139 6.78 -8.01 -0.88
C VAL A 139 7.75 -7.07 -1.58
N GLU A 140 8.32 -7.46 -2.70
CA GLU A 140 9.36 -6.69 -3.40
C GLU A 140 8.85 -5.34 -3.93
N LYS A 141 7.68 -5.36 -4.59
CA LYS A 141 7.18 -4.18 -5.32
C LYS A 141 6.31 -3.25 -4.49
N LEU A 142 5.69 -3.76 -3.43
CA LEU A 142 4.72 -2.99 -2.65
C LEU A 142 5.12 -2.85 -1.18
N LEU A 143 5.35 -3.96 -0.46
CA LEU A 143 5.54 -3.92 0.98
C LEU A 143 6.91 -3.35 1.36
N GLU A 144 7.98 -3.87 0.79
CA GLU A 144 9.35 -3.48 1.15
C GLU A 144 9.65 -2.00 0.89
N PRO A 145 9.26 -1.39 -0.25
CA PRO A 145 9.43 0.04 -0.44
C PRO A 145 8.76 0.89 0.63
N GLN A 146 7.56 0.50 1.08
CA GLN A 146 6.85 1.22 2.16
C GLN A 146 7.56 1.06 3.51
N LEU A 147 7.98 -0.16 3.86
CA LEU A 147 8.69 -0.41 5.12
C LEU A 147 10.04 0.31 5.17
N GLN A 148 10.72 0.47 4.03
CA GLN A 148 11.99 1.20 3.94
C GLN A 148 11.84 2.68 4.32
N LEU A 149 10.69 3.30 4.07
CA LEU A 149 10.44 4.69 4.51
C LEU A 149 10.50 4.80 6.05
N TYR A 150 9.92 3.84 6.76
CA TYR A 150 9.99 3.80 8.23
C TYR A 150 11.40 3.54 8.73
N VAL A 151 12.14 2.61 8.10
CA VAL A 151 13.55 2.35 8.43
C VAL A 151 14.35 3.64 8.33
N THR A 152 14.25 4.34 7.20
CA THR A 152 14.93 5.61 6.98
C THR A 152 14.58 6.66 8.05
N ARG A 153 13.28 6.78 8.41
CA ARG A 153 12.86 7.74 9.44
C ARG A 153 13.39 7.39 10.82
N VAL A 154 13.43 6.11 11.19
CA VAL A 154 14.00 5.65 12.47
C VAL A 154 15.53 5.87 12.50
N GLU A 155 16.23 5.66 11.39
CA GLU A 155 17.66 5.97 11.27
C GLU A 155 17.95 7.46 11.50
N GLN A 156 17.19 8.33 10.85
CA GLN A 156 17.28 9.78 11.07
C GLN A 156 17.02 10.17 12.53
N ALA A 157 16.02 9.53 13.17
CA ALA A 157 15.71 9.75 14.57
C ALA A 157 16.86 9.27 15.49
N ARG A 158 17.52 8.17 15.16
CA ARG A 158 18.69 7.67 15.88
C ARG A 158 19.88 8.64 15.76
N GLU A 159 20.13 9.16 14.57
CA GLU A 159 21.16 10.17 14.35
C GLU A 159 20.89 11.46 15.13
N ALA A 160 19.61 11.85 15.24
CA ALA A 160 19.17 13.00 16.05
C ALA A 160 19.10 12.72 17.57
N GLY A 161 19.44 11.51 18.04
CA GLY A 161 19.42 11.14 19.45
C GLY A 161 18.01 10.86 20.02
N GLN A 162 16.98 10.75 19.19
CA GLN A 162 15.62 10.42 19.62
C GLN A 162 15.42 8.91 19.81
N VAL A 163 16.26 8.09 19.21
CA VAL A 163 16.29 6.62 19.32
C VAL A 163 17.66 6.19 19.83
N ALA A 164 17.69 5.21 20.72
CA ALA A 164 18.93 4.69 21.31
C ALA A 164 19.85 4.08 20.21
N PRO A 165 21.19 4.25 20.32
CA PRO A 165 22.13 3.85 19.28
C PRO A 165 22.11 2.36 18.91
N GLY A 166 21.73 1.48 19.84
CA GLY A 166 21.69 0.03 19.62
C GLY A 166 20.39 -0.51 19.05
N ILE A 167 19.42 0.35 18.75
CA ILE A 167 18.13 -0.09 18.18
C ILE A 167 18.29 -0.40 16.69
N ASP A 168 17.85 -1.57 16.30
CA ASP A 168 17.70 -1.96 14.89
C ASP A 168 16.42 -1.33 14.32
N PRO A 169 16.51 -0.45 13.31
CA PRO A 169 15.35 0.25 12.76
C PRO A 169 14.31 -0.70 12.15
N ARG A 170 14.75 -1.82 11.58
CA ARG A 170 13.84 -2.82 10.99
C ARG A 170 13.02 -3.52 12.06
N ILE A 171 13.64 -3.95 13.14
CA ILE A 171 12.93 -4.58 14.27
C ILE A 171 12.04 -3.55 14.96
N ALA A 172 12.51 -2.31 15.12
CA ALA A 172 11.72 -1.26 15.77
C ALA A 172 10.39 -1.01 15.04
N LEU A 173 10.41 -0.88 13.70
CA LEU A 173 9.19 -0.63 12.93
C LEU A 173 8.16 -1.76 13.07
N GLU A 174 8.60 -3.00 13.27
CA GLU A 174 7.71 -4.14 13.43
C GLU A 174 6.84 -4.06 14.69
N LEU A 175 7.27 -3.31 15.71
CA LEU A 175 6.51 -3.14 16.95
C LEU A 175 5.18 -2.42 16.77
N TRP A 176 5.05 -1.54 15.77
CA TRP A 176 3.80 -0.84 15.49
C TRP A 176 3.16 -1.29 14.17
N SER A 177 3.95 -1.63 13.14
CA SER A 177 3.42 -1.99 11.83
C SER A 177 2.78 -3.39 11.83
N SER A 178 3.42 -4.38 12.46
CA SER A 178 2.93 -5.76 12.47
C SER A 178 1.60 -5.93 13.19
N PRO A 179 1.37 -5.38 14.41
CA PRO A 179 0.07 -5.47 15.07
C PRO A 179 -1.05 -4.76 14.29
N LEU A 180 -0.74 -3.63 13.65
CA LEU A 180 -1.69 -2.91 12.81
C LEU A 180 -2.11 -3.77 11.61
N ALA A 181 -1.12 -4.28 10.86
CA ALA A 181 -1.33 -5.13 9.70
C ALA A 181 -2.06 -6.43 10.05
N GLN A 182 -1.70 -7.07 11.16
CA GLN A 182 -2.37 -8.28 11.64
C GLN A 182 -3.83 -8.01 11.98
N ARG A 183 -4.13 -6.94 12.74
CA ARG A 183 -5.51 -6.57 13.09
C ARG A 183 -6.34 -6.30 11.84
N TRP A 184 -5.77 -5.58 10.88
CA TRP A 184 -6.41 -5.33 9.59
C TRP A 184 -6.66 -6.62 8.81
N LEU A 185 -5.63 -7.45 8.59
CA LEU A 185 -5.72 -8.66 7.76
C LEU A 185 -6.71 -9.68 8.37
N MET A 186 -6.65 -9.89 9.67
CA MET A 186 -7.49 -10.86 10.38
C MET A 186 -8.86 -10.32 10.79
N ARG A 187 -9.12 -9.01 10.60
CA ARG A 187 -10.35 -8.34 11.06
C ARG A 187 -10.66 -8.60 12.54
N SER A 188 -9.62 -8.66 13.37
CA SER A 188 -9.73 -9.02 14.79
C SER A 188 -10.25 -7.87 15.67
N GLY A 189 -10.48 -6.69 15.10
CA GLY A 189 -11.05 -5.52 15.78
C GLY A 189 -11.04 -4.29 14.89
N PRO A 190 -11.67 -3.19 15.31
CA PRO A 190 -11.69 -1.95 14.54
C PRO A 190 -10.29 -1.34 14.46
N LEU A 191 -9.97 -0.77 13.31
CA LEU A 191 -8.80 0.08 13.13
C LEU A 191 -9.23 1.52 13.41
N THR A 192 -8.60 2.13 14.41
CA THR A 192 -8.86 3.51 14.82
C THR A 192 -7.56 4.29 14.98
N HIS A 193 -7.62 5.60 14.90
CA HIS A 193 -6.47 6.45 15.18
C HIS A 193 -5.96 6.26 16.62
N ASP A 194 -6.85 6.10 17.61
CA ASP A 194 -6.45 5.80 19.01
C ASP A 194 -5.64 4.50 19.11
N TYR A 195 -6.03 3.47 18.34
CA TYR A 195 -5.25 2.22 18.33
C TYR A 195 -3.86 2.43 17.70
N ALA A 196 -3.77 3.15 16.59
CA ALA A 196 -2.50 3.48 15.95
C ALA A 196 -1.59 4.30 16.88
N ASP A 197 -2.13 5.30 17.56
CA ASP A 197 -1.41 6.14 18.51
C ASP A 197 -0.81 5.32 19.65
N LYS A 198 -1.61 4.42 20.24
CA LYS A 198 -1.16 3.53 21.31
C LYS A 198 -0.06 2.57 20.87
N LEU A 199 -0.10 2.07 19.63
CA LEU A 199 0.97 1.24 19.11
C LEU A 199 2.30 2.01 19.06
N VAL A 200 2.28 3.26 18.61
CA VAL A 200 3.46 4.13 18.60
C VAL A 200 3.95 4.40 20.03
N GLU A 201 3.05 4.77 20.93
CA GLU A 201 3.40 5.06 22.33
C GLU A 201 4.04 3.83 23.01
N TYR A 202 3.44 2.65 22.84
CA TYR A 202 3.96 1.42 23.46
C TYR A 202 5.30 1.00 22.84
N ALA A 203 5.49 1.23 21.53
CA ALA A 203 6.75 0.94 20.88
C ALA A 203 7.88 1.88 21.33
N LEU A 204 7.59 3.18 21.46
CA LEU A 204 8.59 4.17 21.85
C LEU A 204 8.90 4.13 23.37
N TYR A 205 7.92 3.84 24.20
CA TYR A 205 8.05 4.00 25.65
C TYR A 205 7.90 2.71 26.44
N GLY A 206 7.48 1.62 25.81
CA GLY A 206 7.20 0.34 26.46
C GLY A 206 5.89 0.37 27.27
N ILE A 207 5.61 -0.76 27.93
CA ILE A 207 4.40 -0.98 28.75
C ILE A 207 4.71 -1.04 30.25
N ALA A 208 5.98 -1.05 30.64
CA ALA A 208 6.38 -1.06 32.04
C ALA A 208 6.24 0.33 32.66
N PRO A 209 5.96 0.42 33.99
CA PRO A 209 5.99 1.70 34.67
C PRO A 209 7.32 2.41 34.47
N ARG A 210 7.27 3.70 34.14
CA ARG A 210 8.50 4.49 34.01
C ARG A 210 9.12 4.71 35.38
N PRO A 211 10.45 4.58 35.54
CA PRO A 211 11.11 4.95 36.81
C PRO A 211 10.78 6.40 37.16
N GLY A 212 10.13 6.65 38.28
CA GLY A 212 9.80 7.99 38.78
C GLY A 212 8.44 8.56 38.40
N THR A 213 7.54 7.78 37.77
CA THR A 213 6.13 8.16 37.64
C THR A 213 5.36 7.57 38.83
N PRO A 214 4.64 8.40 39.62
CA PRO A 214 3.88 7.93 40.79
C PRO A 214 2.69 7.05 40.41
#